data_e5e00aaae75b99a1ff84e437c0c65e58
#
_entry.id   e5e00aaae75b99a1ff84e437c0c65e58
#
_cell.length_a   1.000
_cell.length_b   1.000
_cell.length_c   1.000
_cell.angle_alpha   90.00
_cell.angle_beta   90.00
_cell.angle_gamma   90.00
#
_symmetry.space_group_name_H-M   'P 1'
#
loop_
_entity.id
_entity.type
_entity.pdbx_description
1 polymer ?
#
loop_
_entity_poly.entity_id
_entity_poly.type
_entity_poly.pdbx_seq_one_letter_code
_entity_poly.pdbx_strand_id
1 'polypeptide(L)'
;MEPLLNWLDHANMLKRLPRTGWLLAGVQPCESVADHTCATALLALCMAATINAAPAAHGLAEPLDTGRVVSLALLHDLAEAVLTDLPKRSTNLLGADVKHAAEAQTMASLTAELAGGGDFVQLWNEYDAASTPEARLVRDADKLEMVHQALHYEQRGQRNLDEFWQGHRWHYELSATLSACLQSSRK
;
A
#
# COMPACT_ATOMS: atom_id res chain seq x y z
N MET A 1 24.13 -14.41 -6.86
CA MET A 1 24.33 -13.53 -5.67
C MET A 1 24.09 -12.06 -6.03
N GLU A 2 24.67 -11.56 -7.12
CA GLU A 2 24.48 -10.18 -7.61
C GLU A 2 23.01 -9.74 -7.76
N PRO A 3 22.10 -10.53 -8.36
CA PRO A 3 20.68 -10.15 -8.47
C PRO A 3 19.99 -9.91 -7.11
N LEU A 4 20.35 -10.67 -6.07
CA LEU A 4 19.79 -10.48 -4.73
C LEU A 4 20.32 -9.18 -4.06
N LEU A 5 21.56 -8.81 -4.33
CA LEU A 5 22.12 -7.55 -3.83
C LEU A 5 21.47 -6.36 -4.52
N ASN A 6 21.30 -6.43 -5.84
CA ASN A 6 20.57 -5.41 -6.61
C ASN A 6 19.12 -5.24 -6.11
N TRP A 7 18.44 -6.35 -5.84
CA TRP A 7 17.10 -6.31 -5.23
C TRP A 7 17.09 -5.60 -3.87
N LEU A 8 18.09 -5.92 -3.03
CA LEU A 8 18.23 -5.32 -1.71
C LEU A 8 18.52 -3.80 -1.81
N ASP A 9 19.30 -3.38 -2.80
CA ASP A 9 19.57 -1.97 -3.05
C ASP A 9 18.30 -1.21 -3.43
N HIS A 10 17.43 -1.78 -4.28
CA HIS A 10 16.13 -1.19 -4.58
C HIS A 10 15.22 -1.12 -3.35
N ALA A 11 15.12 -2.20 -2.57
CA ALA A 11 14.37 -2.18 -1.32
C ALA A 11 14.93 -1.13 -0.33
N ASN A 12 16.26 -0.91 -0.34
CA ASN A 12 16.90 0.11 0.49
C ASN A 12 16.61 1.54 0.01
N MET A 13 16.33 1.75 -1.28
CA MET A 13 15.89 3.06 -1.81
C MET A 13 14.57 3.50 -1.18
N LEU A 14 13.62 2.60 -0.96
CA LEU A 14 12.33 2.92 -0.33
C LEU A 14 12.46 3.58 1.04
N LYS A 15 13.55 3.28 1.78
CA LYS A 15 13.85 3.92 3.08
C LYS A 15 14.24 5.39 2.97
N ARG A 16 14.63 5.84 1.79
CA ARG A 16 15.08 7.21 1.53
C ARG A 16 14.04 8.03 0.79
N LEU A 17 13.02 7.37 0.25
CA LEU A 17 11.94 8.03 -0.49
C LEU A 17 10.87 8.46 0.50
N PRO A 18 10.69 9.78 0.72
CA PRO A 18 9.57 10.26 1.50
C PRO A 18 8.27 10.06 0.71
N ARG A 19 7.18 9.80 1.41
CA ARG A 19 5.83 9.81 0.80
C ARG A 19 5.52 11.22 0.30
N THR A 20 5.52 11.39 -1.03
CA THR A 20 5.43 12.69 -1.70
C THR A 20 4.13 13.44 -1.38
N GLY A 21 3.04 12.73 -1.17
CA GLY A 21 1.76 13.32 -0.75
C GLY A 21 1.90 14.15 0.52
N TRP A 22 2.60 13.64 1.54
CA TRP A 22 2.83 14.37 2.78
C TRP A 22 3.73 15.58 2.61
N LEU A 23 4.82 15.46 1.82
CA LEU A 23 5.68 16.60 1.51
C LEU A 23 4.90 17.74 0.88
N LEU A 24 4.02 17.41 -0.05
CA LEU A 24 3.21 18.39 -0.76
C LEU A 24 2.12 19.02 0.11
N ALA A 25 1.72 18.34 1.19
CA ALA A 25 0.85 18.88 2.24
C ALA A 25 1.64 19.65 3.33
N GLY A 26 2.96 19.77 3.20
CA GLY A 26 3.82 20.51 4.13
C GLY A 26 4.24 19.73 5.38
N VAL A 27 4.08 18.40 5.38
CA VAL A 27 4.51 17.54 6.50
C VAL A 27 6.01 17.29 6.42
N GLN A 28 6.76 17.71 7.46
CA GLN A 28 8.20 17.46 7.57
C GLN A 28 8.61 17.32 9.04
N PRO A 29 9.35 16.26 9.42
CA PRO A 29 9.64 15.09 8.59
C PRO A 29 8.40 14.25 8.36
N CYS A 30 8.31 13.57 7.22
CA CYS A 30 7.27 12.59 6.94
C CYS A 30 7.86 11.18 6.84
N GLU A 31 6.99 10.18 6.87
CA GLU A 31 7.35 8.78 6.67
C GLU A 31 7.97 8.53 5.29
N SER A 32 8.79 7.48 5.20
CA SER A 32 9.27 6.94 3.93
C SER A 32 8.28 5.95 3.34
N VAL A 33 8.47 5.61 2.05
CA VAL A 33 7.71 4.52 1.41
C VAL A 33 7.92 3.20 2.14
N ALA A 34 9.12 2.92 2.66
CA ALA A 34 9.40 1.71 3.44
C ALA A 34 8.65 1.69 4.78
N ASP A 35 8.51 2.83 5.46
CA ASP A 35 7.74 2.91 6.72
C ASP A 35 6.27 2.59 6.45
N HIS A 36 5.67 3.21 5.42
CA HIS A 36 4.32 2.93 4.95
C HIS A 36 4.13 1.46 4.58
N THR A 37 5.02 0.91 3.75
CA THR A 37 4.95 -0.50 3.32
C THR A 37 4.97 -1.46 4.51
N CYS A 38 5.85 -1.21 5.50
CA CYS A 38 5.93 -2.01 6.70
C CYS A 38 4.64 -1.92 7.54
N ALA A 39 4.13 -0.71 7.75
CA ALA A 39 2.90 -0.49 8.53
C ALA A 39 1.67 -1.08 7.82
N THR A 40 1.58 -0.94 6.50
CA THR A 40 0.54 -1.57 5.67
C THR A 40 0.57 -3.10 5.80
N ALA A 41 1.77 -3.72 5.73
CA ALA A 41 1.90 -5.17 5.86
C ALA A 41 1.47 -5.68 7.25
N LEU A 42 1.83 -4.95 8.31
CA LEU A 42 1.42 -5.28 9.68
C LEU A 42 -0.10 -5.12 9.86
N LEU A 43 -0.69 -4.06 9.33
CA LEU A 43 -2.13 -3.84 9.38
C LEU A 43 -2.87 -4.92 8.60
N ALA A 44 -2.45 -5.22 7.37
CA ALA A 44 -3.05 -6.26 6.52
C ALA A 44 -2.99 -7.65 7.17
N LEU A 45 -1.87 -7.99 7.83
CA LEU A 45 -1.71 -9.22 8.61
C LEU A 45 -2.76 -9.32 9.74
N CYS A 46 -2.92 -8.24 10.53
CA CYS A 46 -3.90 -8.20 11.61
C CYS A 46 -5.34 -8.26 11.09
N MET A 47 -5.64 -7.54 10.01
CA MET A 47 -6.96 -7.57 9.36
C MET A 47 -7.27 -8.97 8.80
N ALA A 48 -6.31 -9.62 8.15
CA ALA A 48 -6.48 -10.98 7.66
C ALA A 48 -6.76 -11.97 8.80
N ALA A 49 -6.04 -11.87 9.92
CA ALA A 49 -6.30 -12.71 11.09
C ALA A 49 -7.71 -12.48 11.67
N THR A 50 -8.19 -11.23 11.68
CA THR A 50 -9.53 -10.87 12.15
C THR A 50 -10.62 -11.46 11.22
N ILE A 51 -10.45 -11.32 9.91
CA ILE A 51 -11.37 -11.87 8.91
C ILE A 51 -11.38 -13.40 8.96
N ASN A 52 -10.20 -14.02 9.10
CA ASN A 52 -10.04 -15.48 9.15
C ASN A 52 -10.63 -16.12 10.41
N ALA A 53 -10.90 -15.34 11.47
CA ALA A 53 -11.65 -15.84 12.62
C ALA A 53 -13.12 -16.17 12.29
N ALA A 54 -13.72 -15.50 11.28
CA ALA A 54 -15.08 -15.75 10.82
C ALA A 54 -15.23 -15.38 9.32
N PRO A 55 -14.62 -16.11 8.37
CA PRO A 55 -14.55 -15.73 6.96
C PRO A 55 -15.94 -15.50 6.33
N ALA A 56 -16.91 -16.36 6.65
CA ALA A 56 -18.28 -16.25 6.13
C ALA A 56 -18.98 -14.93 6.54
N ALA A 57 -18.66 -14.39 7.71
CA ALA A 57 -19.19 -13.10 8.15
C ALA A 57 -18.66 -11.92 7.30
N HIS A 58 -17.57 -12.14 6.59
CA HIS A 58 -16.96 -11.17 5.67
C HIS A 58 -17.19 -11.50 4.19
N GLY A 59 -18.12 -12.42 3.90
CA GLY A 59 -18.49 -12.80 2.53
C GLY A 59 -17.48 -13.70 1.83
N LEU A 60 -16.60 -14.37 2.57
CA LEU A 60 -15.59 -15.29 2.04
C LEU A 60 -16.03 -16.75 2.21
N ALA A 61 -15.82 -17.55 1.15
CA ALA A 61 -16.04 -19.00 1.20
C ALA A 61 -14.92 -19.73 1.94
N GLU A 62 -13.69 -19.21 1.85
CA GLU A 62 -12.47 -19.79 2.45
C GLU A 62 -11.70 -18.69 3.18
N PRO A 63 -10.87 -19.04 4.18
CA PRO A 63 -9.96 -18.11 4.81
C PRO A 63 -8.97 -17.50 3.80
N LEU A 64 -8.57 -16.26 4.03
CA LEU A 64 -7.51 -15.59 3.29
C LEU A 64 -6.16 -16.29 3.50
N ASP A 65 -5.37 -16.42 2.46
CA ASP A 65 -3.97 -16.82 2.55
C ASP A 65 -3.15 -15.65 3.14
N THR A 66 -2.83 -15.78 4.43
CA THR A 66 -2.09 -14.76 5.17
C THR A 66 -0.68 -14.53 4.61
N GLY A 67 -0.02 -15.58 4.11
CA GLY A 67 1.29 -15.44 3.46
C GLY A 67 1.20 -14.61 2.19
N ARG A 68 0.15 -14.86 1.39
CA ARG A 68 -0.14 -14.08 0.19
C ARG A 68 -0.47 -12.62 0.52
N VAL A 69 -1.29 -12.36 1.53
CA VAL A 69 -1.61 -11.00 2.01
C VAL A 69 -0.34 -10.22 2.33
N VAL A 70 0.57 -10.81 3.12
CA VAL A 70 1.84 -10.14 3.49
C VAL A 70 2.73 -9.93 2.27
N SER A 71 2.80 -10.91 1.36
CA SER A 71 3.60 -10.78 0.13
C SER A 71 3.09 -9.66 -0.77
N LEU A 72 1.78 -9.57 -0.98
CA LEU A 72 1.15 -8.47 -1.72
C LEU A 72 1.46 -7.11 -1.08
N ALA A 73 1.32 -7.01 0.25
CA ALA A 73 1.58 -5.77 0.97
C ALA A 73 3.04 -5.33 0.90
N LEU A 74 4.00 -6.26 0.91
CA LEU A 74 5.42 -5.93 0.80
C LEU A 74 5.83 -5.50 -0.62
N LEU A 75 5.11 -5.94 -1.64
CA LEU A 75 5.46 -5.68 -3.04
C LEU A 75 4.70 -4.50 -3.65
N HIS A 76 3.61 -4.02 -3.04
CA HIS A 76 2.67 -3.11 -3.68
C HIS A 76 3.30 -1.81 -4.18
N ASP A 77 4.19 -1.20 -3.41
CA ASP A 77 4.87 0.06 -3.74
C ASP A 77 6.35 -0.13 -4.16
N LEU A 78 6.79 -1.37 -4.44
CA LEU A 78 8.20 -1.62 -4.76
C LEU A 78 8.67 -0.91 -6.03
N ALA A 79 7.81 -0.74 -7.03
CA ALA A 79 8.13 -0.01 -8.24
C ALA A 79 8.54 1.45 -7.97
N GLU A 80 8.11 2.03 -6.85
CA GLU A 80 8.48 3.39 -6.43
C GLU A 80 9.98 3.54 -6.13
N ALA A 81 10.68 2.43 -5.85
CA ALA A 81 12.14 2.46 -5.71
C ALA A 81 12.87 3.03 -6.95
N VAL A 82 12.23 2.97 -8.11
CA VAL A 82 12.74 3.49 -9.39
C VAL A 82 11.96 4.72 -9.85
N LEU A 83 10.63 4.68 -9.74
CA LEU A 83 9.73 5.72 -10.27
C LEU A 83 9.48 6.87 -9.29
N THR A 84 9.88 6.71 -8.04
CA THR A 84 9.47 7.55 -6.89
C THR A 84 7.97 7.45 -6.55
N ASP A 85 7.57 7.91 -5.37
CA ASP A 85 6.15 8.00 -5.00
C ASP A 85 5.44 9.08 -5.85
N LEU A 86 4.55 8.66 -6.73
CA LEU A 86 3.74 9.55 -7.57
C LEU A 86 2.42 9.86 -6.87
N PRO A 87 2.24 11.08 -6.33
CA PRO A 87 1.04 11.45 -5.59
C PRO A 87 -0.19 11.52 -6.51
N LYS A 88 -1.37 11.38 -5.94
CA LYS A 88 -2.66 11.37 -6.64
C LYS A 88 -2.82 12.51 -7.65
N ARG A 89 -2.35 13.72 -7.32
CA ARG A 89 -2.42 14.86 -8.25
C ARG A 89 -1.57 14.68 -9.50
N SER A 90 -0.39 14.04 -9.38
CA SER A 90 0.44 13.72 -10.54
C SER A 90 -0.19 12.63 -11.39
N THR A 91 -0.73 11.59 -10.76
CA THR A 91 -1.46 10.52 -11.44
C THR A 91 -2.69 11.05 -12.18
N ASN A 92 -3.42 12.01 -11.61
CA ASN A 92 -4.58 12.64 -12.28
C ASN A 92 -4.18 13.40 -13.55
N LEU A 93 -2.96 13.96 -13.62
CA LEU A 93 -2.45 14.69 -14.78
C LEU A 93 -1.86 13.75 -15.83
N LEU A 94 -1.11 12.73 -15.40
CA LEU A 94 -0.45 11.78 -16.29
C LEU A 94 -1.44 10.76 -16.88
N GLY A 95 -2.49 10.42 -16.15
CA GLY A 95 -3.39 9.32 -16.42
C GLY A 95 -3.00 8.05 -15.69
N ALA A 96 -4.00 7.33 -15.19
CA ALA A 96 -3.79 6.08 -14.44
C ALA A 96 -3.11 4.99 -15.29
N ASP A 97 -3.46 4.90 -16.57
CA ASP A 97 -2.89 3.90 -17.49
C ASP A 97 -1.39 4.09 -17.72
N VAL A 98 -0.93 5.36 -17.76
CA VAL A 98 0.50 5.69 -17.93
C VAL A 98 1.27 5.31 -16.68
N LYS A 99 0.74 5.63 -15.49
CA LYS A 99 1.33 5.21 -14.22
C LYS A 99 1.42 3.68 -14.15
N HIS A 100 0.31 2.99 -14.37
CA HIS A 100 0.24 1.53 -14.33
C HIS A 100 1.26 0.89 -15.29
N ALA A 101 1.34 1.35 -16.54
CA ALA A 101 2.29 0.81 -17.52
C ALA A 101 3.76 0.98 -17.08
N ALA A 102 4.09 2.14 -16.50
CA ALA A 102 5.43 2.41 -15.98
C ALA A 102 5.77 1.52 -14.77
N GLU A 103 4.83 1.35 -13.85
CA GLU A 103 5.00 0.48 -12.67
C GLU A 103 5.14 -0.99 -13.08
N ALA A 104 4.29 -1.49 -13.99
CA ALA A 104 4.36 -2.85 -14.50
C ALA A 104 5.70 -3.14 -15.19
N GLN A 105 6.18 -2.21 -16.04
CA GLN A 105 7.48 -2.34 -16.69
C GLN A 105 8.62 -2.34 -15.66
N THR A 106 8.52 -1.51 -14.65
CA THR A 106 9.51 -1.43 -13.57
C THR A 106 9.54 -2.72 -12.77
N MET A 107 8.40 -3.26 -12.36
CA MET A 107 8.33 -4.55 -11.65
C MET A 107 8.93 -5.69 -12.47
N ALA A 108 8.61 -5.76 -13.76
CA ALA A 108 9.21 -6.76 -14.66
C ALA A 108 10.74 -6.63 -14.72
N SER A 109 11.27 -5.40 -14.81
CA SER A 109 12.71 -5.15 -14.84
C SER A 109 13.40 -5.49 -13.51
N LEU A 110 12.83 -5.08 -12.39
CA LEU A 110 13.38 -5.33 -11.05
C LEU A 110 13.49 -6.82 -10.72
N THR A 111 12.58 -7.63 -11.25
CA THR A 111 12.48 -9.05 -10.94
C THR A 111 13.09 -9.98 -11.98
N ALA A 112 13.51 -9.45 -13.14
CA ALA A 112 13.92 -10.23 -14.31
C ALA A 112 15.02 -11.28 -14.03
N GLU A 113 15.97 -10.94 -13.15
CA GLU A 113 17.11 -11.79 -12.82
C GLU A 113 16.91 -12.60 -11.53
N LEU A 114 15.75 -12.47 -10.88
CA LEU A 114 15.46 -13.19 -9.64
C LEU A 114 14.85 -14.56 -9.91
N ALA A 115 15.30 -15.56 -9.16
CA ALA A 115 14.61 -16.83 -9.11
C ALA A 115 13.19 -16.60 -8.56
N GLY A 116 12.15 -17.00 -9.31
CA GLY A 116 10.75 -16.71 -8.95
C GLY A 116 10.29 -15.27 -9.24
N GLY A 117 11.08 -14.48 -9.98
CA GLY A 117 10.73 -13.09 -10.31
C GLY A 117 9.38 -12.95 -11.02
N GLY A 118 9.00 -13.93 -11.84
CA GLY A 118 7.67 -13.98 -12.47
C GLY A 118 6.52 -14.06 -11.46
N ASP A 119 6.70 -14.72 -10.32
CA ASP A 119 5.70 -14.82 -9.27
C ASP A 119 5.51 -13.45 -8.57
N PHE A 120 6.58 -12.67 -8.41
CA PHE A 120 6.51 -11.33 -7.85
C PHE A 120 5.75 -10.36 -8.77
N VAL A 121 5.97 -10.47 -10.09
CA VAL A 121 5.19 -9.70 -11.08
C VAL A 121 3.71 -10.09 -11.03
N GLN A 122 3.40 -11.39 -10.89
CA GLN A 122 2.01 -11.84 -10.77
C GLN A 122 1.34 -11.32 -9.51
N LEU A 123 2.02 -11.35 -8.35
CA LEU A 123 1.52 -10.77 -7.10
C LEU A 123 1.27 -9.27 -7.23
N TRP A 124 2.20 -8.53 -7.84
CA TRP A 124 2.01 -7.10 -8.06
C TRP A 124 0.81 -6.82 -8.97
N ASN A 125 0.66 -7.54 -10.09
CA ASN A 125 -0.50 -7.42 -10.99
C ASN A 125 -1.81 -7.75 -10.27
N GLU A 126 -1.81 -8.75 -9.37
CA GLU A 126 -2.96 -9.13 -8.57
C GLU A 126 -3.39 -7.99 -7.63
N TYR A 127 -2.42 -7.36 -6.96
CA TYR A 127 -2.66 -6.19 -6.11
C TYR A 127 -3.24 -5.04 -6.93
N ASP A 128 -2.60 -4.70 -8.05
CA ASP A 128 -3.02 -3.58 -8.88
C ASP A 128 -4.44 -3.75 -9.43
N ALA A 129 -4.78 -4.95 -9.89
CA ALA A 129 -6.12 -5.29 -10.37
C ALA A 129 -7.16 -5.52 -9.27
N ALA A 130 -6.77 -5.60 -7.99
CA ALA A 130 -7.64 -6.02 -6.86
C ALA A 130 -8.43 -7.31 -7.18
N SER A 131 -7.79 -8.25 -7.87
CA SER A 131 -8.47 -9.39 -8.50
C SER A 131 -8.85 -10.49 -7.50
N THR A 132 -8.14 -10.60 -6.37
CA THR A 132 -8.40 -11.61 -5.33
C THR A 132 -8.91 -10.98 -4.03
N PRO A 133 -9.49 -11.78 -3.12
CA PRO A 133 -9.85 -11.33 -1.79
C PRO A 133 -8.66 -10.73 -1.02
N GLU A 134 -7.48 -11.37 -1.11
CA GLU A 134 -6.25 -10.92 -0.48
C GLU A 134 -5.81 -9.55 -0.99
N ALA A 135 -5.79 -9.37 -2.31
CA ALA A 135 -5.44 -8.11 -2.93
C ALA A 135 -6.40 -6.98 -2.54
N ARG A 136 -7.69 -7.25 -2.45
CA ARG A 136 -8.69 -6.28 -1.98
C ARG A 136 -8.44 -5.87 -0.54
N LEU A 137 -8.08 -6.84 0.32
CA LEU A 137 -7.74 -6.54 1.71
C LEU A 137 -6.50 -5.64 1.79
N VAL A 138 -5.46 -5.94 1.02
CA VAL A 138 -4.24 -5.13 1.01
C VAL A 138 -4.50 -3.72 0.49
N ARG A 139 -5.34 -3.55 -0.53
CA ARG A 139 -5.75 -2.20 -0.98
C ARG A 139 -6.55 -1.42 0.05
N ASP A 140 -7.31 -2.10 0.88
CA ASP A 140 -7.98 -1.46 2.01
C ASP A 140 -6.98 -1.09 3.11
N ALA A 141 -6.04 -1.99 3.42
CA ALA A 141 -5.01 -1.76 4.44
C ALA A 141 -4.08 -0.58 4.07
N ASP A 142 -3.64 -0.49 2.82
CA ASP A 142 -2.87 0.64 2.27
C ASP A 142 -3.55 1.99 2.55
N LYS A 143 -4.81 2.11 2.19
CA LYS A 143 -5.59 3.34 2.42
C LYS A 143 -5.86 3.61 3.90
N LEU A 144 -6.14 2.58 4.69
CA LEU A 144 -6.36 2.71 6.13
C LEU A 144 -5.10 3.16 6.85
N GLU A 145 -3.94 2.63 6.45
CA GLU A 145 -2.64 3.04 6.98
C GLU A 145 -2.41 4.53 6.71
N MET A 146 -2.60 4.98 5.48
CA MET A 146 -2.48 6.39 5.11
C MET A 146 -3.44 7.29 5.92
N VAL A 147 -4.71 6.90 6.10
CA VAL A 147 -5.69 7.65 6.91
C VAL A 147 -5.26 7.71 8.38
N HIS A 148 -4.77 6.59 8.91
CA HIS A 148 -4.24 6.52 10.28
C HIS A 148 -3.02 7.42 10.47
N GLN A 149 -2.12 7.45 9.50
CA GLN A 149 -0.95 8.32 9.50
C GLN A 149 -1.35 9.80 9.41
N ALA A 150 -2.39 10.14 8.62
CA ALA A 150 -2.95 11.50 8.59
C ALA A 150 -3.43 11.93 9.98
N LEU A 151 -4.15 11.07 10.70
CA LEU A 151 -4.60 11.33 12.07
C LEU A 151 -3.40 11.62 12.99
N HIS A 152 -2.33 10.82 12.91
CA HIS A 152 -1.14 11.03 13.71
C HIS A 152 -0.44 12.37 13.41
N TYR A 153 -0.38 12.80 12.17
CA TYR A 153 0.16 14.10 11.81
C TYR A 153 -0.74 15.24 12.31
N GLU A 154 -2.06 15.13 12.20
CA GLU A 154 -3.00 16.11 12.75
C GLU A 154 -2.89 16.24 14.28
N GLN A 155 -2.74 15.13 14.99
CA GLN A 155 -2.52 15.11 16.44
C GLN A 155 -1.20 15.81 16.86
N ARG A 156 -0.22 15.85 15.97
CA ARG A 156 1.05 16.57 16.14
C ARG A 156 0.99 18.03 15.66
N GLY A 157 -0.20 18.50 15.26
CA GLY A 157 -0.44 19.89 14.89
C GLY A 157 -0.39 20.20 13.40
N GLN A 158 -0.19 19.19 12.54
CA GLN A 158 -0.29 19.38 11.09
C GLN A 158 -1.73 19.75 10.68
N ARG A 159 -1.86 20.52 9.60
CA ARG A 159 -3.14 21.01 9.09
C ARG A 159 -3.21 20.73 7.58
N ASN A 160 -4.40 20.91 7.01
CA ASN A 160 -4.64 20.80 5.56
C ASN A 160 -4.43 19.37 5.02
N LEU A 161 -4.81 18.34 5.81
CA LEU A 161 -4.72 16.94 5.41
C LEU A 161 -6.08 16.37 4.96
N ASP A 162 -7.08 17.21 4.67
CA ASP A 162 -8.45 16.78 4.31
C ASP A 162 -8.51 15.86 3.09
N GLU A 163 -7.60 16.03 2.13
CA GLU A 163 -7.54 15.21 0.92
C GLU A 163 -7.24 13.73 1.22
N PHE A 164 -6.53 13.43 2.32
CA PHE A 164 -6.21 12.06 2.74
C PHE A 164 -7.36 11.35 3.44
N TRP A 165 -8.40 12.09 3.83
CA TRP A 165 -9.57 11.56 4.51
C TRP A 165 -10.74 11.24 3.59
N GLN A 166 -10.66 11.61 2.32
CA GLN A 166 -11.81 11.61 1.41
C GLN A 166 -11.64 10.67 0.22
N GLY A 167 -12.80 10.24 -0.32
CA GLY A 167 -12.85 9.50 -1.58
C GLY A 167 -12.47 8.02 -1.50
N HIS A 168 -12.40 7.44 -0.29
CA HIS A 168 -12.12 6.04 -0.11
C HIS A 168 -13.36 5.18 -0.37
N ARG A 169 -13.13 4.04 -1.01
CA ARG A 169 -14.07 2.95 -1.15
C ARG A 169 -13.44 1.70 -0.55
N TRP A 170 -14.18 1.01 0.28
CA TRP A 170 -13.73 -0.15 1.02
C TRP A 170 -14.30 -1.42 0.41
N HIS A 171 -13.49 -2.46 0.36
CA HIS A 171 -13.89 -3.78 -0.11
C HIS A 171 -14.50 -4.61 1.02
N TYR A 172 -14.08 -4.35 2.27
CA TYR A 172 -14.55 -5.06 3.46
C TYR A 172 -15.27 -4.12 4.41
N GLU A 173 -16.32 -4.63 5.07
CA GLU A 173 -17.03 -3.90 6.12
C GLU A 173 -16.12 -3.58 7.32
N LEU A 174 -15.18 -4.49 7.63
CA LEU A 174 -14.16 -4.26 8.64
C LEU A 174 -13.38 -2.96 8.34
N SER A 175 -12.97 -2.77 7.09
CA SER A 175 -12.23 -1.59 6.66
C SER A 175 -13.06 -0.31 6.79
N ALA A 176 -14.33 -0.37 6.40
CA ALA A 176 -15.27 0.74 6.58
C ALA A 176 -15.45 1.11 8.05
N THR A 177 -15.57 0.12 8.92
CA THR A 177 -15.71 0.29 10.37
C THR A 177 -14.46 0.93 10.97
N LEU A 178 -13.26 0.44 10.62
CA LEU A 178 -11.99 1.02 11.07
C LEU A 178 -11.85 2.47 10.61
N SER A 179 -12.18 2.75 9.36
CA SER A 179 -12.17 4.12 8.81
C SER A 179 -13.11 5.05 9.59
N ALA A 180 -14.32 4.60 9.92
CA ALA A 180 -15.27 5.37 10.72
C ALA A 180 -14.76 5.64 12.15
N CYS A 181 -14.08 4.67 12.77
CA CYS A 181 -13.41 4.86 14.06
C CYS A 181 -12.31 5.93 13.99
N LEU A 182 -11.47 5.89 12.93
CA LEU A 182 -10.43 6.90 12.71
C LEU A 182 -11.05 8.29 12.52
N GLN A 183 -12.11 8.42 11.72
CA GLN A 183 -12.81 9.68 11.52
C GLN A 183 -13.42 10.23 12.81
N SER A 184 -13.98 9.38 13.66
CA SER A 184 -14.52 9.80 14.97
C SER A 184 -13.45 10.30 15.93
N SER A 185 -12.19 9.88 15.73
CA SER A 185 -11.03 10.32 16.51
C SER A 185 -10.38 11.61 15.97
N ARG A 186 -10.80 12.05 14.79
CA ARG A 186 -10.37 13.32 14.18
C ARG A 186 -11.10 14.48 14.87
N LYS A 187 -10.36 15.35 15.52
CA LYS A 187 -10.88 16.51 16.28
C LYS A 187 -10.70 17.82 15.52
#